data_58a0e102daf28ef2f109d09dab6d22d4
#
_entry.id   58a0e102daf28ef2f109d09dab6d22d4
#
_cell.length_a   1.000
_cell.length_b   1.000
_cell.length_c   1.000
_cell.angle_alpha   90.00
_cell.angle_beta   90.00
_cell.angle_gamma   90.00
#
_symmetry.space_group_name_H-M   'P 1'
#
loop_
_entity.id
_entity.type
_entity.pdbx_description
1 polymer ?
#
loop_
_entity_poly.entity_id
_entity_poly.type
_entity_poly.pdbx_seq_one_letter_code
_entity_poly.pdbx_strand_id
1 'polypeptide(L)'
;MIYLAALTALVAAGGVGLLSVILKNRWPGKNKISKALEALKKETKAIAGELVPIGKEELEDFSSRQTNRSFKKGMVISARGAFTTIFHEPLMAYNYKKYIGGGPWQNALLYIVTDNHEFTYWLQKSGTEIFIDGNRVGTFKNDNVLYGAKRKKPLAYIGRPKNELTPIYVYDKEMGSMTSKTTLGKDLGARAFQFLKEQFTREEKLLFLAIAGLLLVMNSIEEKQ
;
A
#
# COMPACT_ATOMS: atom_id res chain seq x y z
N MET A 1 -31.49 -44.27 -5.75
CA MET A 1 -31.62 -43.08 -6.65
C MET A 1 -31.82 -41.77 -5.87
N ILE A 2 -32.66 -41.72 -4.82
CA ILE A 2 -32.96 -40.49 -4.03
C ILE A 2 -31.69 -39.92 -3.36
N TYR A 3 -30.79 -40.75 -2.84
CA TYR A 3 -29.55 -40.28 -2.17
C TYR A 3 -28.56 -39.63 -3.15
N LEU A 4 -28.49 -40.14 -4.41
CA LEU A 4 -27.62 -39.55 -5.43
C LEU A 4 -28.12 -38.16 -5.87
N ALA A 5 -29.44 -38.00 -6.00
CA ALA A 5 -30.06 -36.73 -6.36
C ALA A 5 -29.92 -35.68 -5.21
N ALA A 6 -30.01 -36.13 -3.96
CA ALA A 6 -29.77 -35.26 -2.82
C ALA A 6 -28.31 -34.78 -2.70
N LEU A 7 -27.36 -35.71 -2.99
CA LEU A 7 -25.94 -35.38 -2.98
C LEU A 7 -25.56 -34.37 -4.10
N THR A 8 -26.09 -34.58 -5.31
CA THR A 8 -25.90 -33.64 -6.44
C THR A 8 -26.52 -32.28 -6.17
N ALA A 9 -27.69 -32.22 -5.56
CA ALA A 9 -28.33 -30.97 -5.17
C ALA A 9 -27.52 -30.19 -4.11
N LEU A 10 -26.94 -30.90 -3.14
CA LEU A 10 -26.09 -30.31 -2.09
C LEU A 10 -24.77 -29.75 -2.67
N VAL A 11 -24.14 -30.49 -3.60
CA VAL A 11 -22.92 -30.04 -4.28
C VAL A 11 -23.22 -28.85 -5.21
N ALA A 12 -24.35 -28.87 -5.90
CA ALA A 12 -24.77 -27.74 -6.75
C ALA A 12 -25.08 -26.47 -5.91
N ALA A 13 -25.82 -26.61 -4.81
CA ALA A 13 -26.12 -25.50 -3.91
C ALA A 13 -24.84 -24.93 -3.25
N GLY A 14 -23.94 -25.80 -2.82
CA GLY A 14 -22.62 -25.40 -2.28
C GLY A 14 -21.76 -24.71 -3.33
N GLY A 15 -21.74 -25.20 -4.57
CA GLY A 15 -21.02 -24.61 -5.69
C GLY A 15 -21.56 -23.22 -6.06
N VAL A 16 -22.86 -23.03 -6.12
CA VAL A 16 -23.51 -21.72 -6.38
C VAL A 16 -23.23 -20.74 -5.24
N GLY A 17 -23.27 -21.20 -4.00
CA GLY A 17 -22.90 -20.38 -2.83
C GLY A 17 -21.46 -19.90 -2.89
N LEU A 18 -20.49 -20.78 -3.17
CA LEU A 18 -19.07 -20.46 -3.35
C LEU A 18 -18.85 -19.50 -4.52
N LEU A 19 -19.46 -19.76 -5.68
CA LEU A 19 -19.40 -18.87 -6.85
C LEU A 19 -19.95 -17.48 -6.53
N SER A 20 -21.07 -17.39 -5.82
CA SER A 20 -21.66 -16.12 -5.38
C SER A 20 -20.70 -15.33 -4.45
N VAL A 21 -20.03 -16.01 -3.52
CA VAL A 21 -19.02 -15.38 -2.62
C VAL A 21 -17.81 -14.92 -3.42
N ILE A 22 -17.32 -15.73 -4.36
CA ILE A 22 -16.19 -15.39 -5.24
C ILE A 22 -16.53 -14.17 -6.10
N LEU A 23 -17.71 -14.18 -6.76
CA LEU A 23 -18.14 -13.07 -7.60
C LEU A 23 -18.34 -11.78 -6.80
N LYS A 24 -18.98 -11.85 -5.63
CA LYS A 24 -19.15 -10.69 -4.74
C LYS A 24 -17.84 -10.11 -4.23
N ASN A 25 -16.79 -10.92 -4.09
CA ASN A 25 -15.47 -10.47 -3.64
C ASN A 25 -14.53 -10.09 -4.79
N ARG A 26 -14.79 -10.53 -6.00
CA ARG A 26 -13.98 -10.19 -7.17
C ARG A 26 -14.16 -8.73 -7.63
N TRP A 27 -15.35 -8.16 -7.45
CA TRP A 27 -15.70 -6.80 -7.87
C TRP A 27 -16.48 -6.10 -6.75
N PRO A 28 -15.81 -5.61 -5.70
CA PRO A 28 -16.51 -4.92 -4.63
C PRO A 28 -17.11 -3.61 -5.16
N GLY A 29 -18.41 -3.43 -5.03
CA GLY A 29 -19.09 -2.16 -5.35
C GLY A 29 -18.61 -1.01 -4.45
N LYS A 30 -18.86 0.25 -4.85
CA LYS A 30 -18.42 1.46 -4.13
C LYS A 30 -18.76 1.44 -2.64
N ASN A 31 -19.98 1.04 -2.28
CA ASN A 31 -20.42 0.96 -0.88
C ASN A 31 -19.62 -0.07 -0.05
N LYS A 32 -19.20 -1.18 -0.69
CA LYS A 32 -18.36 -2.19 -0.02
C LYS A 32 -16.95 -1.68 0.19
N ILE A 33 -16.42 -0.94 -0.78
CA ILE A 33 -15.11 -0.30 -0.70
C ILE A 33 -15.11 0.75 0.42
N SER A 34 -16.13 1.62 0.50
CA SER A 34 -16.24 2.62 1.55
C SER A 34 -16.27 1.98 2.95
N LYS A 35 -17.15 0.98 3.17
CA LYS A 35 -17.20 0.24 4.45
C LYS A 35 -15.87 -0.46 4.77
N ALA A 36 -15.21 -1.03 3.77
CA ALA A 36 -13.91 -1.67 3.97
C ALA A 36 -12.83 -0.65 4.35
N LEU A 37 -12.85 0.52 3.72
CA LEU A 37 -11.92 1.60 4.04
C LEU A 37 -12.12 2.12 5.47
N GLU A 38 -13.37 2.30 5.91
CA GLU A 38 -13.67 2.68 7.30
C GLU A 38 -13.15 1.64 8.30
N ALA A 39 -13.31 0.34 8.00
CA ALA A 39 -12.76 -0.72 8.82
C ALA A 39 -11.22 -0.66 8.87
N LEU A 40 -10.56 -0.48 7.72
CA LEU A 40 -9.11 -0.32 7.65
C LEU A 40 -8.64 0.88 8.47
N LYS A 41 -9.30 2.02 8.36
CA LYS A 41 -9.02 3.24 9.14
C LYS A 41 -9.09 2.96 10.64
N LYS A 42 -10.17 2.33 11.11
CA LYS A 42 -10.36 1.99 12.52
C LYS A 42 -9.28 1.05 13.04
N GLU A 43 -8.99 -0.01 12.29
CA GLU A 43 -7.96 -0.99 12.64
C GLU A 43 -6.56 -0.36 12.65
N THR A 44 -6.26 0.55 11.70
CA THR A 44 -4.96 1.20 11.62
C THR A 44 -4.74 2.15 12.79
N LYS A 45 -5.76 2.93 13.18
CA LYS A 45 -5.68 3.78 14.37
C LYS A 45 -5.35 3.00 15.64
N ALA A 46 -5.83 1.77 15.75
CA ALA A 46 -5.54 0.91 16.91
C ALA A 46 -4.06 0.44 16.97
N ILE A 47 -3.36 0.36 15.83
CA ILE A 47 -1.97 -0.09 15.75
C ILE A 47 -0.96 1.05 15.56
N ALA A 48 -1.43 2.22 15.13
CA ALA A 48 -0.58 3.37 14.85
C ALA A 48 0.13 3.88 16.10
N GLY A 49 -0.53 3.81 17.28
CA GLY A 49 -0.02 4.45 18.48
C GLY A 49 0.11 5.96 18.30
N GLU A 50 1.09 6.55 18.95
CA GLU A 50 1.50 7.94 18.72
C GLU A 50 2.55 7.95 17.59
N LEU A 51 2.14 8.37 16.41
CA LEU A 51 3.04 8.53 15.27
C LEU A 51 3.83 9.83 15.43
N VAL A 52 5.13 9.75 15.23
CA VAL A 52 6.01 10.92 15.24
C VAL A 52 5.86 11.71 13.94
N PRO A 53 5.80 13.05 13.99
CA PRO A 53 5.76 13.88 12.80
C PRO A 53 6.95 13.62 11.89
N ILE A 54 6.70 13.40 10.60
CA ILE A 54 7.76 13.14 9.64
C ILE A 54 8.39 14.46 9.20
N GLY A 55 9.52 14.84 9.77
CA GLY A 55 10.39 15.91 9.31
C GLY A 55 11.45 15.40 8.33
N LYS A 56 12.55 16.16 8.18
CA LYS A 56 13.69 15.75 7.35
C LYS A 56 14.50 14.66 8.05
N GLU A 57 14.77 14.83 9.33
CA GLU A 57 15.55 13.90 10.16
C GLU A 57 14.87 12.53 10.21
N GLU A 58 13.55 12.50 10.43
CA GLU A 58 12.78 11.27 10.46
C GLU A 58 12.74 10.57 9.08
N LEU A 59 12.79 11.33 7.98
CA LEU A 59 12.94 10.73 6.64
C LEU A 59 14.32 10.14 6.43
N GLU A 60 15.38 10.79 6.90
CA GLU A 60 16.75 10.29 6.84
C GLU A 60 16.95 9.04 7.69
N ASP A 61 16.26 8.96 8.83
CA ASP A 61 16.28 7.83 9.75
C ASP A 61 15.17 6.81 9.51
N PHE A 62 14.37 6.99 8.46
CA PHE A 62 13.28 6.08 8.12
C PHE A 62 13.83 4.67 7.82
N SER A 63 13.29 3.68 8.51
CA SER A 63 13.67 2.28 8.36
C SER A 63 12.55 1.46 7.70
N SER A 64 12.92 0.42 6.99
CA SER A 64 11.98 -0.61 6.52
C SER A 64 11.50 -1.54 7.64
N ARG A 65 12.04 -1.41 8.84
CA ARG A 65 11.59 -2.18 10.01
C ARG A 65 10.14 -1.84 10.35
N GLN A 66 9.46 -2.85 10.83
CA GLN A 66 8.05 -2.73 11.19
C GLN A 66 7.79 -3.28 12.58
N THR A 67 6.95 -2.56 13.31
CA THR A 67 6.33 -3.02 14.56
C THR A 67 4.88 -3.44 14.28
N ASN A 68 4.28 -4.19 15.19
CA ASN A 68 2.87 -4.64 15.11
C ASN A 68 2.50 -5.32 13.78
N ARG A 69 3.47 -6.00 13.14
CA ARG A 69 3.31 -6.63 11.84
C ARG A 69 2.41 -7.85 11.92
N SER A 70 1.39 -7.91 11.06
CA SER A 70 0.53 -9.08 10.88
C SER A 70 0.30 -9.32 9.40
N PHE A 71 0.37 -10.60 9.00
CA PHE A 71 0.06 -11.04 7.63
C PHE A 71 -0.85 -12.27 7.70
N LYS A 72 -1.98 -12.21 7.00
CA LYS A 72 -2.93 -13.33 6.92
C LYS A 72 -3.21 -13.66 5.46
N LYS A 73 -2.95 -14.90 5.07
CA LYS A 73 -3.21 -15.44 3.73
C LYS A 73 -4.40 -16.40 3.81
N GLY A 74 -5.48 -16.07 3.10
CA GLY A 74 -6.71 -16.86 3.01
C GLY A 74 -7.46 -16.48 1.74
N MET A 75 -8.80 -16.61 1.74
CA MET A 75 -9.63 -16.10 0.64
C MET A 75 -9.47 -14.59 0.41
N VAL A 76 -9.14 -13.87 1.46
CA VAL A 76 -8.73 -12.47 1.45
C VAL A 76 -7.34 -12.39 2.06
N ILE A 77 -6.40 -11.72 1.39
CA ILE A 77 -5.08 -11.45 1.95
C ILE A 77 -5.17 -10.13 2.72
N SER A 78 -4.68 -10.12 3.94
CA SER A 78 -4.56 -8.89 4.73
C SER A 78 -3.16 -8.77 5.33
N ALA A 79 -2.64 -7.54 5.36
CA ALA A 79 -1.38 -7.21 5.98
C ALA A 79 -1.50 -5.87 6.71
N ARG A 80 -0.85 -5.74 7.86
CA ARG A 80 -0.78 -4.49 8.62
C ARG A 80 0.53 -4.39 9.36
N GLY A 81 0.93 -3.18 9.70
CA GLY A 81 2.13 -2.90 10.46
C GLY A 81 2.38 -1.41 10.58
N ALA A 82 3.42 -1.04 11.31
CA ALA A 82 3.91 0.32 11.39
C ALA A 82 5.42 0.34 11.07
N PHE A 83 5.81 1.21 10.15
CA PHE A 83 7.21 1.52 9.87
C PHE A 83 7.75 2.49 10.91
N THR A 84 9.02 2.35 11.25
CA THR A 84 9.67 3.13 12.30
C THR A 84 10.92 3.82 11.78
N THR A 85 11.48 4.73 12.56
CA THR A 85 12.87 5.17 12.42
C THR A 85 13.82 4.01 12.78
N ILE A 86 15.12 4.19 12.50
CA ILE A 86 16.18 3.29 13.00
C ILE A 86 16.22 3.23 14.53
N PHE A 87 15.64 4.23 15.22
CA PHE A 87 15.51 4.33 16.68
C PHE A 87 14.18 3.74 17.19
N HIS A 88 13.40 3.06 16.34
CA HIS A 88 12.11 2.42 16.65
C HIS A 88 10.94 3.38 16.91
N GLU A 89 11.05 4.65 16.59
CA GLU A 89 9.93 5.58 16.67
C GLU A 89 8.94 5.36 15.52
N PRO A 90 7.65 5.20 15.79
CA PRO A 90 6.67 4.90 14.75
C PRO A 90 6.38 6.13 13.88
N LEU A 91 6.54 6.01 12.56
CA LEU A 91 6.36 7.09 11.60
C LEU A 91 5.13 6.92 10.71
N MET A 92 4.84 5.68 10.33
CA MET A 92 3.84 5.38 9.32
C MET A 92 3.20 4.04 9.59
N ALA A 93 1.89 4.00 9.82
CA ALA A 93 1.14 2.77 9.97
C ALA A 93 0.34 2.46 8.70
N TYR A 94 0.16 1.17 8.41
CA TYR A 94 -0.59 0.75 7.24
C TYR A 94 -1.51 -0.43 7.52
N ASN A 95 -2.56 -0.55 6.69
CA ASN A 95 -3.43 -1.70 6.62
C ASN A 95 -3.81 -1.98 5.15
N TYR A 96 -3.55 -3.21 4.72
CA TYR A 96 -3.76 -3.69 3.36
C TYR A 96 -4.76 -4.82 3.34
N LYS A 97 -5.66 -4.79 2.35
CA LYS A 97 -6.66 -5.83 2.13
C LYS A 97 -6.82 -6.11 0.64
N LYS A 98 -6.47 -7.33 0.21
CA LYS A 98 -6.65 -7.80 -1.15
C LYS A 98 -7.86 -8.72 -1.22
N TYR A 99 -8.73 -8.47 -2.17
CA TYR A 99 -9.88 -9.30 -2.48
C TYR A 99 -9.53 -10.41 -3.48
N ILE A 100 -10.45 -11.34 -3.67
CA ILE A 100 -10.27 -12.46 -4.61
C ILE A 100 -10.18 -11.93 -6.04
N GLY A 101 -9.25 -12.51 -6.81
CA GLY A 101 -9.05 -12.23 -8.24
C GLY A 101 -8.01 -11.14 -8.51
N GLY A 102 -7.54 -11.11 -9.73
CA GLY A 102 -6.49 -10.22 -10.20
C GLY A 102 -5.07 -10.68 -9.83
N GLY A 103 -4.08 -9.99 -10.38
CA GLY A 103 -2.66 -10.18 -10.09
C GLY A 103 -2.29 -9.78 -8.65
N PRO A 104 -0.99 -9.86 -8.28
CA PRO A 104 -0.52 -9.58 -6.91
C PRO A 104 -1.01 -8.25 -6.35
N TRP A 105 -1.01 -7.19 -7.17
CA TRP A 105 -1.34 -5.81 -6.78
C TRP A 105 -2.64 -5.31 -7.42
N GLN A 106 -3.59 -6.20 -7.64
CA GLN A 106 -4.90 -5.87 -8.22
C GLN A 106 -6.01 -6.23 -7.24
N ASN A 107 -7.13 -5.50 -7.35
CA ASN A 107 -8.32 -5.71 -6.53
C ASN A 107 -8.04 -5.62 -5.02
N ALA A 108 -7.29 -4.57 -4.62
CA ALA A 108 -6.89 -4.37 -3.24
C ALA A 108 -7.12 -2.93 -2.77
N LEU A 109 -7.24 -2.77 -1.47
CA LEU A 109 -7.22 -1.50 -0.77
C LEU A 109 -5.99 -1.44 0.13
N LEU A 110 -5.31 -0.31 0.12
CA LEU A 110 -4.26 0.01 1.06
C LEU A 110 -4.60 1.35 1.71
N TYR A 111 -4.51 1.40 3.01
CA TYR A 111 -4.62 2.61 3.80
C TYR A 111 -3.31 2.82 4.56
N ILE A 112 -2.77 4.01 4.48
CA ILE A 112 -1.56 4.44 5.19
C ILE A 112 -1.89 5.70 5.96
N VAL A 113 -1.38 5.81 7.17
CA VAL A 113 -1.49 7.01 8.01
C VAL A 113 -0.12 7.40 8.54
N THR A 114 0.17 8.68 8.55
CA THR A 114 1.25 9.35 9.27
C THR A 114 0.64 10.21 10.38
N ASP A 115 1.44 10.94 11.12
CA ASP A 115 0.96 11.87 12.15
C ASP A 115 -0.14 12.81 11.62
N ASN A 116 0.11 13.49 10.49
CA ASN A 116 -0.74 14.57 9.99
C ASN A 116 -1.51 14.25 8.69
N HIS A 117 -1.26 13.10 8.07
CA HIS A 117 -1.81 12.80 6.75
C HIS A 117 -2.26 11.34 6.60
N GLU A 118 -3.31 11.15 5.82
CA GLU A 118 -3.79 9.83 5.43
C GLU A 118 -3.69 9.62 3.91
N PHE A 119 -3.24 8.43 3.53
CA PHE A 119 -3.12 8.02 2.14
C PHE A 119 -3.98 6.79 1.90
N THR A 120 -4.83 6.86 0.89
CA THR A 120 -5.67 5.74 0.48
C THR A 120 -5.33 5.34 -0.94
N TYR A 121 -5.17 4.03 -1.16
CA TYR A 121 -4.85 3.48 -2.46
C TYR A 121 -5.89 2.44 -2.84
N TRP A 122 -6.46 2.61 -4.00
CA TRP A 122 -7.32 1.60 -4.61
C TRP A 122 -6.57 0.97 -5.79
N LEU A 123 -6.07 -0.24 -5.56
CA LEU A 123 -5.25 -0.99 -6.50
C LEU A 123 -6.16 -1.75 -7.46
N GLN A 124 -6.09 -1.37 -8.74
CA GLN A 124 -6.90 -1.95 -9.82
C GLN A 124 -5.99 -2.46 -10.95
N LYS A 125 -6.55 -3.21 -11.89
CA LYS A 125 -5.84 -3.68 -13.08
C LYS A 125 -5.33 -2.53 -13.96
N SER A 126 -6.07 -1.44 -14.02
CA SER A 126 -5.75 -0.24 -14.82
C SER A 126 -4.73 0.70 -14.17
N GLY A 127 -4.35 0.43 -12.92
CA GLY A 127 -3.46 1.26 -12.11
C GLY A 127 -4.02 1.48 -10.69
N THR A 128 -3.27 2.19 -9.89
CA THR A 128 -3.62 2.49 -8.49
C THR A 128 -4.13 3.91 -8.37
N GLU A 129 -5.38 4.08 -7.97
CA GLU A 129 -5.90 5.40 -7.62
C GLU A 129 -5.37 5.82 -6.25
N ILE A 130 -4.83 7.03 -6.17
CA ILE A 130 -4.21 7.59 -4.96
C ILE A 130 -5.04 8.77 -4.45
N PHE A 131 -5.33 8.73 -3.15
CA PHE A 131 -6.01 9.81 -2.43
C PHE A 131 -5.12 10.22 -1.25
N ILE A 132 -5.02 11.53 -1.02
CA ILE A 132 -4.35 12.13 0.14
C ILE A 132 -5.39 12.96 0.88
N ASP A 133 -5.57 12.72 2.17
CA ASP A 133 -6.55 13.39 3.03
C ASP A 133 -7.97 13.40 2.41
N GLY A 134 -8.37 12.26 1.82
CA GLY A 134 -9.65 12.08 1.13
C GLY A 134 -9.74 12.71 -0.26
N ASN A 135 -8.77 13.51 -0.69
CA ASN A 135 -8.74 14.16 -2.00
C ASN A 135 -8.04 13.28 -3.03
N ARG A 136 -8.69 13.06 -4.18
CA ARG A 136 -8.10 12.28 -5.27
C ARG A 136 -6.95 13.06 -5.91
N VAL A 137 -5.74 12.50 -5.81
CA VAL A 137 -4.51 13.05 -6.40
C VAL A 137 -4.37 12.62 -7.86
N GLY A 138 -4.51 11.33 -8.13
CA GLY A 138 -4.31 10.81 -9.47
C GLY A 138 -4.33 9.29 -9.56
N THR A 139 -3.77 8.79 -10.65
CA THR A 139 -3.63 7.35 -10.90
C THR A 139 -2.17 7.00 -11.17
N PHE A 140 -1.61 6.15 -10.34
CA PHE A 140 -0.30 5.56 -10.55
C PHE A 140 -0.44 4.35 -11.46
N LYS A 141 0.21 4.38 -12.62
CA LYS A 141 0.07 3.37 -13.66
C LYS A 141 1.23 2.36 -13.68
N ASN A 142 1.09 1.33 -14.52
CA ASN A 142 2.10 0.27 -14.68
C ASN A 142 3.41 0.75 -15.33
N ASP A 143 3.43 1.95 -15.89
CA ASP A 143 4.64 2.63 -16.37
C ASP A 143 5.44 3.32 -15.25
N ASN A 144 5.05 3.09 -14.00
CA ASN A 144 5.64 3.69 -12.80
C ASN A 144 5.47 5.21 -12.71
N VAL A 145 4.43 5.76 -13.33
CA VAL A 145 4.13 7.20 -13.32
C VAL A 145 2.79 7.48 -12.65
N LEU A 146 2.79 8.44 -11.73
CA LEU A 146 1.58 9.02 -11.15
C LEU A 146 1.08 10.16 -12.03
N TYR A 147 -0.04 9.98 -12.67
CA TYR A 147 -0.71 11.00 -13.46
C TYR A 147 -1.78 11.73 -12.64
N GLY A 148 -1.77 13.04 -12.68
CA GLY A 148 -2.71 13.88 -11.93
C GLY A 148 -4.17 13.69 -12.37
N ALA A 149 -5.09 13.77 -11.42
CA ALA A 149 -6.52 13.54 -11.65
C ALA A 149 -7.16 14.54 -12.64
N LYS A 150 -6.76 15.82 -12.54
CA LYS A 150 -7.38 16.90 -13.35
C LYS A 150 -6.78 17.06 -14.75
N ARG A 151 -5.46 17.04 -14.87
CA ARG A 151 -4.75 17.38 -16.11
C ARG A 151 -4.01 16.23 -16.76
N LYS A 152 -4.04 15.04 -16.16
CA LYS A 152 -3.28 13.85 -16.60
C LYS A 152 -1.77 14.13 -16.83
N LYS A 153 -1.23 15.17 -16.18
CA LYS A 153 0.20 15.44 -16.18
C LYS A 153 0.92 14.52 -15.21
N PRO A 154 2.17 14.12 -15.51
CA PRO A 154 3.02 13.44 -14.54
C PRO A 154 3.21 14.31 -13.30
N LEU A 155 2.92 13.76 -12.12
CA LEU A 155 3.15 14.40 -10.83
C LEU A 155 4.37 13.80 -10.13
N ALA A 156 4.54 12.48 -10.23
CA ALA A 156 5.65 11.76 -9.67
C ALA A 156 5.93 10.50 -10.50
N TYR A 157 7.13 9.97 -10.44
CA TYR A 157 7.46 8.69 -11.06
C TYR A 157 8.62 8.00 -10.35
N ILE A 158 8.70 6.70 -10.57
CA ILE A 158 9.79 5.86 -10.10
C ILE A 158 10.78 5.70 -11.24
N GLY A 159 12.02 6.11 -10.99
CA GLY A 159 13.10 5.94 -11.94
C GLY A 159 13.59 4.49 -12.05
N ARG A 160 14.44 4.22 -13.00
CA ARG A 160 15.08 2.91 -13.15
C ARG A 160 16.02 2.64 -11.98
N PRO A 161 15.94 1.45 -11.35
CA PRO A 161 16.89 1.09 -10.30
C PRO A 161 18.34 1.19 -10.78
N LYS A 162 19.18 1.78 -9.93
CA LYS A 162 20.62 1.94 -10.19
C LYS A 162 21.36 1.66 -8.88
N ASN A 163 22.34 0.74 -8.91
CA ASN A 163 23.14 0.36 -7.73
C ASN A 163 22.28 0.05 -6.50
N GLU A 164 21.24 -0.79 -6.68
CA GLU A 164 20.31 -1.18 -5.62
C GLU A 164 19.45 -0.04 -5.04
N LEU A 165 19.46 1.12 -5.68
CA LEU A 165 18.65 2.27 -5.32
C LEU A 165 17.59 2.55 -6.37
N THR A 166 16.38 2.82 -5.93
CA THR A 166 15.25 3.17 -6.79
C THR A 166 14.91 4.64 -6.57
N PRO A 167 15.27 5.54 -7.51
CA PRO A 167 15.01 6.96 -7.35
C PRO A 167 13.53 7.28 -7.52
N ILE A 168 13.05 8.22 -6.72
CA ILE A 168 11.67 8.73 -6.76
C ILE A 168 11.72 10.20 -7.15
N TYR A 169 10.99 10.54 -8.21
CA TYR A 169 10.90 11.89 -8.75
C TYR A 169 9.53 12.49 -8.50
N VAL A 170 9.50 13.78 -8.18
CA VAL A 170 8.30 14.59 -8.11
C VAL A 170 8.52 15.84 -8.94
N TYR A 171 7.63 16.14 -9.87
CA TYR A 171 7.77 17.26 -10.83
C TYR A 171 9.14 17.32 -11.51
N ASP A 172 9.62 16.15 -11.98
CA ASP A 172 10.92 15.96 -12.65
C ASP A 172 12.16 16.24 -11.77
N LYS A 173 11.97 16.41 -10.46
CA LYS A 173 13.07 16.54 -9.49
C LYS A 173 13.24 15.26 -8.69
N GLU A 174 14.46 14.78 -8.57
CA GLU A 174 14.74 13.67 -7.66
C GLU A 174 14.53 14.10 -6.21
N MET A 175 13.69 13.36 -5.50
CA MET A 175 13.36 13.63 -4.09
C MET A 175 14.19 12.78 -3.14
N GLY A 176 14.66 11.64 -3.61
CA GLY A 176 15.45 10.66 -2.88
C GLY A 176 15.34 9.30 -3.53
N SER A 177 16.13 8.37 -3.05
CA SER A 177 16.17 7.00 -3.57
C SER A 177 15.81 6.01 -2.48
N MET A 178 14.93 5.06 -2.81
CA MET A 178 14.59 3.96 -1.92
C MET A 178 15.60 2.82 -2.07
N THR A 179 16.07 2.28 -0.95
CA THR A 179 16.99 1.16 -0.91
C THR A 179 16.29 -0.14 -1.35
N SER A 180 16.96 -0.96 -2.17
CA SER A 180 16.39 -2.21 -2.66
C SER A 180 16.25 -3.26 -1.54
N LYS A 181 15.37 -4.25 -1.77
CA LYS A 181 15.10 -5.34 -0.82
C LYS A 181 16.35 -6.15 -0.43
N THR A 182 17.28 -6.32 -1.36
CA THR A 182 18.47 -7.15 -1.17
C THR A 182 19.39 -6.59 -0.10
N THR A 183 19.44 -5.28 0.03
CA THR A 183 20.26 -4.57 1.01
C THR A 183 19.55 -4.47 2.37
N LEU A 184 18.23 -4.28 2.38
CA LEU A 184 17.43 -4.13 3.60
C LEU A 184 17.41 -5.39 4.50
N GLY A 185 17.59 -6.59 3.92
CA GLY A 185 17.56 -7.84 4.69
C GLY A 185 18.86 -8.19 5.43
N LYS A 186 19.97 -7.52 5.10
CA LYS A 186 21.30 -7.86 5.65
C LYS A 186 21.75 -6.97 6.79
N ASP A 187 21.25 -5.74 6.86
CA ASP A 187 21.65 -4.77 7.86
C ASP A 187 20.49 -4.38 8.79
N LEU A 188 20.63 -4.71 10.05
CA LEU A 188 19.60 -4.48 11.08
C LEU A 188 19.31 -2.99 11.37
N GLY A 189 19.95 -2.07 10.68
CA GLY A 189 19.81 -0.62 10.81
C GLY A 189 19.67 0.11 9.47
N ALA A 190 19.44 -0.61 8.37
CA ALA A 190 19.42 0.00 7.04
C ALA A 190 18.29 1.03 6.90
N ARG A 191 18.66 2.22 6.51
CA ARG A 191 17.73 3.31 6.17
C ARG A 191 16.98 2.94 4.90
N ALA A 192 15.69 3.19 4.88
CA ALA A 192 14.84 2.93 3.72
C ALA A 192 15.11 3.90 2.58
N PHE A 193 15.61 5.09 2.88
CA PHE A 193 15.87 6.15 1.92
C PHE A 193 17.33 6.61 1.94
N GLN A 194 17.83 7.01 0.80
CA GLN A 194 19.15 7.63 0.61
C GLN A 194 19.04 8.81 -0.35
N PHE A 195 20.01 9.70 -0.31
CA PHE A 195 20.08 10.87 -1.20
C PHE A 195 18.82 11.71 -1.19
N LEU A 196 18.24 11.91 0.01
CA LEU A 196 17.07 12.77 0.16
C LEU A 196 17.41 14.22 -0.18
N LYS A 197 16.51 14.87 -0.90
CA LYS A 197 16.60 16.30 -1.21
C LYS A 197 16.66 17.12 0.08
N GLU A 198 17.49 18.16 0.11
CA GLU A 198 17.69 18.98 1.31
C GLU A 198 16.40 19.66 1.81
N GLN A 199 15.59 20.15 0.89
CA GLN A 199 14.33 20.83 1.22
C GLN A 199 13.20 20.32 0.34
N PHE A 200 12.12 19.92 0.98
CA PHE A 200 10.86 19.56 0.33
C PHE A 200 9.86 20.72 0.49
N THR A 201 9.13 21.05 -0.55
CA THR A 201 7.86 21.73 -0.35
C THR A 201 6.85 20.76 0.28
N ARG A 202 5.79 21.29 0.89
CA ARG A 202 4.73 20.45 1.49
C ARG A 202 4.14 19.47 0.45
N GLU A 203 3.91 19.93 -0.76
CA GLU A 203 3.32 19.14 -1.84
C GLU A 203 4.30 18.07 -2.34
N GLU A 204 5.58 18.43 -2.56
CA GLU A 204 6.62 17.48 -2.94
C GLU A 204 6.76 16.36 -1.91
N LYS A 205 6.74 16.70 -0.61
CA LYS A 205 6.81 15.73 0.48
C LYS A 205 5.64 14.77 0.48
N LEU A 206 4.41 15.28 0.31
CA LEU A 206 3.21 14.44 0.28
C LEU A 206 3.22 13.48 -0.91
N LEU A 207 3.60 13.93 -2.10
CA LEU A 207 3.71 13.07 -3.29
C LEU A 207 4.82 12.04 -3.13
N PHE A 208 5.97 12.44 -2.58
CA PHE A 208 7.05 11.52 -2.27
C PHE A 208 6.60 10.42 -1.29
N LEU A 209 5.98 10.80 -0.16
CA LEU A 209 5.46 9.86 0.83
C LEU A 209 4.38 8.95 0.26
N ALA A 210 3.53 9.45 -0.64
CA ALA A 210 2.51 8.65 -1.29
C ALA A 210 3.12 7.54 -2.16
N ILE A 211 4.17 7.81 -2.91
CA ILE A 211 4.86 6.81 -3.74
C ILE A 211 5.74 5.91 -2.87
N ALA A 212 6.54 6.49 -1.99
CA ALA A 212 7.45 5.75 -1.12
C ALA A 212 6.69 4.78 -0.19
N GLY A 213 5.60 5.24 0.44
CA GLY A 213 4.74 4.41 1.29
C GLY A 213 4.11 3.24 0.54
N LEU A 214 3.60 3.48 -0.68
CA LEU A 214 3.11 2.42 -1.54
C LEU A 214 4.19 1.36 -1.78
N LEU A 215 5.38 1.76 -2.20
CA LEU A 215 6.49 0.84 -2.48
C LEU A 215 6.97 0.07 -1.25
N LEU A 216 7.10 0.75 -0.10
CA LEU A 216 7.49 0.11 1.16
C LEU A 216 6.52 -1.01 1.55
N VAL A 217 5.21 -0.74 1.49
CA VAL A 217 4.19 -1.73 1.81
C VAL A 217 4.19 -2.87 0.79
N MET A 218 4.27 -2.57 -0.52
CA MET A 218 4.37 -3.57 -1.57
C MET A 218 5.56 -4.50 -1.34
N ASN A 219 6.74 -3.94 -1.10
CA ASN A 219 7.95 -4.69 -0.79
C ASN A 219 7.77 -5.61 0.42
N SER A 220 7.18 -5.09 1.49
CA SER A 220 6.99 -5.85 2.72
C SER A 220 5.99 -7.01 2.59
N ILE A 221 5.02 -6.90 1.67
CA ILE A 221 4.02 -7.95 1.42
C ILE A 221 4.59 -9.03 0.50
N GLU A 222 5.35 -8.66 -0.55
CA GLU A 222 5.99 -9.62 -1.47
C GLU A 222 6.95 -10.56 -0.77
N GLU A 223 7.66 -10.10 0.27
CA GLU A 223 8.53 -10.95 1.10
C GLU A 223 7.80 -12.09 1.82
N LYS A 224 6.47 -12.05 1.89
CA LYS A 224 5.63 -13.00 2.62
C LYS A 224 4.76 -13.88 1.72
N GLN A 225 4.74 -13.63 0.42
CA GLN A 225 3.98 -14.44 -0.55
C GLN A 225 4.81 -15.57 -1.11
#